data_f1092703690dc059131672d76b78973e
#
_entry.id   f1092703690dc059131672d76b78973e
#
_cell.length_a   1.000
_cell.length_b   1.000
_cell.length_c   1.000
_cell.angle_alpha   90.00
_cell.angle_beta   90.00
_cell.angle_gamma   90.00
#
_symmetry.space_group_name_H-M   'P 1'
#
loop_
_entity.id
_entity.type
_entity.pdbx_description
1 polymer ?
#
loop_
_entity_poly.entity_id
_entity_poly.type
_entity_poly.pdbx_seq_one_letter_code
_entity_poly.pdbx_strand_id
1 'polypeptide(L)' 'MIKVGITGQSGFVGTHLYNTLGLYPGEFERVPFEDDYFVDVERLKTFVKSCDVIVHLAAVNRHTYVHFL' A
#
# COMPACT_ATOMS: atom_id res chain seq x y z
N MET A 1 -1.61 5.05 -16.04
CA MET A 1 -1.05 5.21 -14.70
C MET A 1 -1.57 4.12 -13.79
N ILE A 2 -0.69 3.45 -13.09
CA ILE A 2 -1.05 2.38 -12.18
C ILE A 2 -1.22 2.93 -10.77
N LYS A 3 -2.37 2.68 -10.17
CA LYS A 3 -2.65 3.10 -8.79
C LYS A 3 -2.18 2.01 -7.84
N VAL A 4 -1.20 2.36 -7.01
CA VAL A 4 -0.57 1.41 -6.10
C VAL A 4 -0.87 1.80 -4.66
N GLY A 5 -1.45 0.86 -3.92
CA GLY A 5 -1.66 1.00 -2.49
C GLY A 5 -0.64 0.16 -1.74
N ILE A 6 -0.10 0.69 -0.66
CA ILE A 6 0.87 -0.01 0.15
C ILE A 6 0.36 -0.04 1.59
N THR A 7 0.08 -1.24 2.10
CA THR A 7 -0.22 -1.39 3.52
C THR A 7 1.12 -1.57 4.24
N GLY A 8 1.24 -0.98 5.41
CA GLY A 8 2.52 -1.03 6.13
C GLY A 8 3.55 -0.05 5.60
N GLN A 9 3.09 1.02 4.97
CA GLN A 9 3.99 2.03 4.38
C GLN A 9 4.86 2.75 5.41
N SER A 10 4.51 2.68 6.68
CA SER A 10 5.31 3.28 7.75
C SER A 10 6.48 2.40 8.18
N GLY A 11 6.51 1.14 7.77
CA GLY A 11 7.62 0.25 8.06
C GLY A 11 8.82 0.57 7.18
N PHE A 12 9.94 -0.08 7.46
CA PHE A 12 11.18 0.17 6.73
C PHE A 12 11.04 -0.09 5.23
N VAL A 13 10.55 -1.27 4.88
CA VAL A 13 10.38 -1.65 3.47
C VAL A 13 9.29 -0.82 2.80
N GLY A 14 8.18 -0.61 3.52
CA GLY A 14 7.07 0.17 3.00
C GLY A 14 7.43 1.61 2.70
N THR A 15 8.19 2.24 3.61
CA THR A 15 8.65 3.60 3.43
C THR A 15 9.56 3.71 2.21
N HIS A 16 10.48 2.77 2.07
CA HIS A 16 11.41 2.76 0.95
C HIS A 16 10.67 2.59 -0.38
N LEU A 17 9.74 1.64 -0.43
CA LEU A 17 8.95 1.41 -1.63
C LEU A 17 8.07 2.61 -1.97
N TYR A 18 7.43 3.20 -0.97
CA TYR A 18 6.59 4.37 -1.15
C TYR A 18 7.36 5.53 -1.77
N ASN A 19 8.57 5.78 -1.24
CA ASN A 19 9.43 6.85 -1.76
C ASN A 19 9.91 6.54 -3.16
N THR A 20 10.25 5.28 -3.44
CA THR A 20 10.71 4.86 -4.75
C THR A 20 9.62 5.07 -5.81
N LEU A 21 8.38 4.70 -5.52
CA LEU A 21 7.26 4.91 -6.44
C LEU A 21 7.03 6.40 -6.71
N GLY A 22 7.32 7.25 -5.75
CA GLY A 22 7.21 8.69 -5.91
C GLY A 22 8.19 9.29 -6.91
N LEU A 23 9.22 8.55 -7.30
CA LEU A 23 10.17 8.98 -8.32
C LEU A 23 9.63 8.81 -9.74
N TYR A 24 8.51 8.12 -9.89
CA TYR A 24 7.91 7.82 -11.19
C TYR A 24 6.46 8.29 -11.26
N PRO A 25 6.20 9.60 -11.06
CA PRO A 25 4.82 10.08 -10.97
C PRO A 25 4.02 9.96 -12.27
N GLY A 26 4.69 9.77 -13.39
CA GLY A 26 4.01 9.54 -14.67
C GLY A 26 3.58 8.10 -14.87
N GLU A 27 4.07 7.17 -14.06
CA GLU A 27 3.80 5.74 -14.20
C GLU A 27 2.97 5.20 -13.04
N PHE A 28 3.18 5.72 -11.84
CA PHE A 28 2.53 5.22 -10.64
C PHE A 28 1.88 6.34 -9.86
N GLU A 29 0.67 6.06 -9.38
CA GLU A 29 -0.01 6.92 -8.43
C GLU A 29 -0.05 6.19 -7.09
N ARG A 30 0.46 6.81 -6.04
CA ARG A 30 0.44 6.23 -4.70
C ARG A 30 -0.90 6.53 -4.05
N VAL A 31 -1.61 5.47 -3.64
CA VAL A 31 -2.89 5.62 -2.94
C VAL A 31 -2.61 5.57 -1.44
N PRO A 32 -2.99 6.62 -0.70
CA PRO A 32 -2.74 6.66 0.74
C PRO A 32 -3.45 5.54 1.49
N PHE A 33 -2.77 5.01 2.49
CA PHE A 33 -3.34 4.01 3.39
C PHE A 33 -3.07 4.44 4.82
N GLU A 34 -4.08 4.29 5.68
CA GLU A 34 -3.96 4.56 7.10
C GLU A 34 -4.30 3.30 7.88
N ASP A 35 -3.64 3.12 9.03
CA ASP A 35 -3.83 1.93 9.84
C ASP A 35 -5.28 1.77 10.31
N ASP A 36 -6.01 2.87 10.46
CA ASP A 36 -7.43 2.85 10.83
C ASP A 36 -8.30 2.11 9.82
N TYR A 37 -7.83 1.94 8.60
CA TYR A 37 -8.57 1.23 7.56
C TYR A 37 -8.78 -0.24 7.91
N PHE A 38 -7.93 -0.81 8.74
CA PHE A 38 -8.09 -2.21 9.15
C PHE A 38 -9.28 -2.40 10.08
N VAL A 39 -9.71 -1.35 10.79
CA VAL A 39 -10.86 -1.42 11.69
C VAL A 39 -12.10 -0.76 11.10
N ASP A 40 -11.97 -0.07 9.99
CA ASP A 40 -13.09 0.56 9.28
C ASP A 40 -13.28 -0.13 7.93
N VAL A 41 -14.22 -1.06 7.89
CA VAL A 41 -14.46 -1.89 6.72
C VAL A 41 -14.80 -1.05 5.48
N GLU A 42 -15.58 0.01 5.65
CA GLU A 42 -15.98 0.85 4.52
C GLU A 42 -14.79 1.59 3.91
N ARG A 43 -13.90 2.11 4.75
CA ARG A 43 -12.70 2.77 4.28
C ARG A 43 -11.74 1.79 3.62
N LEU A 44 -11.64 0.59 4.19
CA LEU A 44 -10.81 -0.45 3.61
C LEU A 44 -11.32 -0.84 2.22
N LYS A 45 -12.63 -1.00 2.07
CA LYS A 45 -13.22 -1.29 0.77
C LYS A 45 -12.94 -0.19 -0.25
N THR A 46 -13.07 1.05 0.16
CA THR A 46 -12.79 2.19 -0.70
C THR A 46 -11.32 2.21 -1.12
N PHE A 47 -10.42 1.94 -0.19
CA PHE A 47 -9.00 1.85 -0.48
C PHE A 47 -8.71 0.76 -1.51
N VAL A 48 -9.24 -0.44 -1.30
CA VAL A 48 -9.02 -1.56 -2.20
C VAL A 48 -9.54 -1.25 -3.61
N LYS A 49 -10.71 -0.64 -3.69
CA LYS A 49 -11.29 -0.28 -4.98
C LYS A 49 -10.51 0.81 -5.71
N SER A 50 -9.80 1.64 -4.96
CA SER A 50 -9.03 2.73 -5.54
C SER A 50 -7.70 2.28 -6.12
N CYS A 51 -7.27 1.07 -5.81
CA CYS A 51 -5.96 0.57 -6.21
C CYS A 51 -6.06 -0.42 -7.36
N ASP A 52 -5.14 -0.31 -8.30
CA ASP A 52 -4.95 -1.33 -9.33
C ASP A 52 -4.09 -2.46 -8.81
N VAL A 53 -3.14 -2.12 -7.92
CA VAL A 53 -2.23 -3.07 -7.29
C VAL A 53 -2.13 -2.71 -5.82
N ILE A 54 -2.18 -3.71 -4.97
CA ILE A 54 -1.93 -3.53 -3.55
C ILE A 54 -0.71 -4.35 -3.15
N VAL A 55 0.27 -3.67 -2.58
CA VAL A 55 1.43 -4.32 -1.99
C VAL A 55 1.19 -4.37 -0.49
N HIS A 56 0.88 -5.56 -0.01
CA HIS A 56 0.57 -5.76 1.40
C HIS A 56 1.85 -6.18 2.13
N LEU A 57 2.40 -5.26 2.90
CA LEU A 57 3.60 -5.50 3.69
C LEU A 57 3.17 -5.71 5.14
N ALA A 58 2.81 -6.93 5.45
CA ALA A 58 2.46 -7.29 6.82
C ALA A 58 3.64 -8.01 7.45
N ALA A 59 4.20 -7.39 8.47
CA ALA A 59 5.26 -8.04 9.23
C ALA A 59 4.60 -8.88 10.33
N VAL A 60 4.70 -10.18 10.20
CA VAL A 60 4.26 -11.11 11.23
C VAL A 60 5.50 -11.84 11.69
N ASN A 61 5.93 -11.55 12.89
CA ASN A 61 7.21 -12.04 13.41
C ASN A 61 8.35 -11.54 12.52
N ARG A 62 8.95 -12.42 11.73
CA ARG A 62 10.07 -12.09 10.87
C ARG A 62 9.73 -12.21 9.40
N HIS A 63 8.46 -12.38 9.08
CA HIS A 63 8.03 -12.59 7.71
C HIS A 63 7.31 -11.38 7.18
N THR A 64 7.60 -11.05 5.94
CA THR A 64 6.91 -10.00 5.21
C THR A 64 6.18 -10.66 4.05
N TYR A 65 4.89 -10.38 3.96
CA TYR A 65 4.06 -10.92 2.89
C TYR A 65 3.73 -9.81 1.91
N VAL A 66 3.80 -10.13 0.63
CA VAL A 66 3.47 -9.21 -0.45
C VAL A 66 2.36 -9.82 -1.29
N HIS A 67 1.27 -9.08 -1.46
CA HIS A 67 0.15 -9.49 -2.30
C HIS A 67 -0.07 -8.48 -3.40
N PHE A 68 -0.29 -8.99 -4.60
CA PHE A 68 -0.66 -8.19 -5.75
C PHE A 68 -2.09 -8.55 -6.16
N LEU A 69 -2.90 -7.55 -6.37
CA LEU A 69 -4.27 -7.72 -6.81
C LEU A 69 -4.40 -7.44 -8.30
#